data_36920ecc1abb66249dde2cbfee23e298
#
_entry.id   36920ecc1abb66249dde2cbfee23e298
#
_cell.length_a   1.000
_cell.length_b   1.000
_cell.length_c   1.000
_cell.angle_alpha   90.00
_cell.angle_beta   90.00
_cell.angle_gamma   90.00
#
_symmetry.space_group_name_H-M   'P 1'
#
loop_
_entity.id
_entity.type
_entity.pdbx_description
1 polymer ?
#
loop_
_entity_poly.entity_id
_entity_poly.type
_entity_poly.pdbx_seq_one_letter_code
_entity_poly.pdbx_strand_id
1 'polypeptide(L)'
;MSATIFTVSEINKAVKQFLEGTMTFKNLHIQGELSNVTYYKSGHLYFTLKDDKSTVKCAIFKYLYKGVPSDLKEGDQVKIVGNASLYEQTGSYQIIADSLEKTNKLGSLYEKLEETKKKYLEKGYFDSSIKKEFPRIPINIGAVTAETGAAIRDIINTTHKRYKNVNIYL
;
A
#
# COMPACT_ATOMS: atom_id res chain seq x y z
N MET A 1 -32.11 -0.91 -39.71
CA MET A 1 -30.94 -1.65 -39.16
C MET A 1 -31.49 -2.58 -38.10
N SER A 2 -31.39 -3.88 -38.26
CA SER A 2 -31.80 -4.84 -37.24
C SER A 2 -30.78 -4.79 -36.10
N ALA A 3 -31.23 -4.54 -34.87
CA ALA A 3 -30.37 -4.56 -33.69
C ALA A 3 -29.84 -6.00 -33.48
N THR A 4 -28.54 -6.14 -33.34
CA THR A 4 -27.93 -7.44 -32.99
C THR A 4 -28.21 -7.71 -31.51
N ILE A 5 -28.91 -8.80 -31.21
CA ILE A 5 -29.23 -9.20 -29.83
C ILE A 5 -28.18 -10.20 -29.39
N PHE A 6 -27.49 -9.91 -28.29
CA PHE A 6 -26.49 -10.81 -27.69
C PHE A 6 -27.06 -11.46 -26.43
N THR A 7 -26.65 -12.68 -26.17
CA THR A 7 -26.85 -13.34 -24.87
C THR A 7 -25.81 -12.85 -23.86
N VAL A 8 -26.08 -13.03 -22.57
CA VAL A 8 -25.13 -12.69 -21.50
C VAL A 8 -23.78 -13.42 -21.67
N SER A 9 -23.85 -14.71 -22.07
CA SER A 9 -22.64 -15.52 -22.30
C SER A 9 -21.79 -14.98 -23.47
N GLU A 10 -22.45 -14.53 -24.56
CA GLU A 10 -21.75 -13.96 -25.71
C GLU A 10 -21.05 -12.65 -25.34
N ILE A 11 -21.70 -11.79 -24.56
CA ILE A 11 -21.05 -10.55 -24.06
C ILE A 11 -19.90 -10.85 -23.14
N ASN A 12 -20.06 -11.72 -22.16
CA ASN A 12 -18.97 -12.11 -21.24
C ASN A 12 -17.78 -12.69 -22.00
N LYS A 13 -18.03 -13.56 -22.98
CA LYS A 13 -17.00 -14.13 -23.84
C LYS A 13 -16.27 -13.06 -24.67
N ALA A 14 -17.00 -12.13 -25.26
CA ALA A 14 -16.42 -11.04 -26.04
C ALA A 14 -15.54 -10.12 -25.19
N VAL A 15 -16.01 -9.74 -23.99
CA VAL A 15 -15.22 -8.93 -23.06
C VAL A 15 -13.96 -9.67 -22.61
N LYS A 16 -14.05 -10.96 -22.28
CA LYS A 16 -12.88 -11.77 -21.94
C LYS A 16 -11.88 -11.80 -23.08
N GLN A 17 -12.31 -12.08 -24.30
CA GLN A 17 -11.46 -12.11 -25.47
C GLN A 17 -10.76 -10.76 -25.73
N PHE A 18 -11.47 -9.66 -25.53
CA PHE A 18 -10.91 -8.31 -25.63
C PHE A 18 -9.81 -8.08 -24.59
N LEU A 19 -10.05 -8.39 -23.32
CA LEU A 19 -9.06 -8.26 -22.25
C LEU A 19 -7.83 -9.12 -22.51
N GLU A 20 -8.03 -10.41 -22.81
CA GLU A 20 -6.94 -11.36 -23.05
C GLU A 20 -6.21 -11.12 -24.39
N GLY A 21 -6.87 -10.52 -25.37
CA GLY A 21 -6.28 -10.18 -26.68
C GLY A 21 -5.47 -8.89 -26.69
N THR A 22 -5.72 -7.99 -25.76
CA THR A 22 -5.11 -6.65 -25.74
C THR A 22 -3.81 -6.65 -24.95
N MET A 23 -2.71 -6.26 -25.61
CA MET A 23 -1.37 -6.25 -24.99
C MET A 23 -1.27 -5.36 -23.74
N THR A 24 -2.03 -4.30 -23.66
CA THR A 24 -2.08 -3.39 -22.49
C THR A 24 -2.51 -4.11 -21.21
N PHE A 25 -3.25 -5.20 -21.32
CA PHE A 25 -3.75 -5.97 -20.17
C PHE A 25 -2.95 -7.25 -19.88
N LYS A 26 -1.78 -7.39 -20.50
CA LYS A 26 -0.86 -8.49 -20.28
C LYS A 26 0.36 -8.05 -19.48
N ASN A 27 0.92 -8.98 -18.73
CA ASN A 27 2.12 -8.77 -17.93
C ASN A 27 2.04 -7.52 -17.04
N LEU A 28 0.90 -7.31 -16.42
CA LEU A 28 0.64 -6.19 -15.51
C LEU A 28 1.41 -6.38 -14.21
N HIS A 29 2.15 -5.37 -13.83
CA HIS A 29 2.80 -5.26 -12.53
C HIS A 29 1.91 -4.46 -11.60
N ILE A 30 1.31 -5.11 -10.61
CA ILE A 30 0.31 -4.49 -9.73
C ILE A 30 0.78 -4.62 -8.29
N GLN A 31 0.70 -3.55 -7.53
CA GLN A 31 1.01 -3.54 -6.09
C GLN A 31 -0.24 -3.21 -5.30
N GLY A 32 -0.40 -3.87 -4.15
CA GLY A 32 -1.51 -3.58 -3.25
C GLY A 32 -1.45 -4.41 -1.98
N GLU A 33 -2.46 -4.25 -1.16
CA GLU A 33 -2.65 -4.97 0.08
C GLU A 33 -3.54 -6.18 -0.14
N LEU A 34 -3.17 -7.33 0.44
CA LEU A 34 -3.96 -8.55 0.39
C LEU A 34 -5.16 -8.48 1.31
N SER A 35 -6.30 -8.97 0.81
CA SER A 35 -7.48 -9.31 1.62
C SER A 35 -8.17 -10.55 1.06
N ASN A 36 -9.01 -11.20 1.89
CA ASN A 36 -9.75 -12.43 1.53
C ASN A 36 -8.86 -13.54 0.97
N VAL A 37 -7.70 -13.78 1.59
CA VAL A 37 -6.72 -14.76 1.14
C VAL A 37 -7.24 -16.18 1.42
N THR A 38 -7.38 -17.00 0.38
CA THR A 38 -7.90 -18.37 0.49
C THR A 38 -7.05 -19.34 -0.33
N TYR A 39 -6.40 -20.27 0.36
CA TYR A 39 -5.66 -21.38 -0.24
C TYR A 39 -6.59 -22.58 -0.42
N TYR A 40 -6.78 -23.02 -1.66
CA TYR A 40 -7.57 -24.21 -1.93
C TYR A 40 -6.70 -25.46 -2.03
N LYS A 41 -7.24 -26.60 -1.58
CA LYS A 41 -6.57 -27.92 -1.67
C LYS A 41 -6.26 -28.32 -3.11
N SER A 42 -6.96 -27.76 -4.09
CA SER A 42 -6.69 -27.94 -5.52
C SER A 42 -5.41 -27.26 -6.03
N GLY A 43 -4.66 -26.59 -5.14
CA GLY A 43 -3.44 -25.87 -5.51
C GLY A 43 -3.70 -24.50 -6.13
N HIS A 44 -4.87 -23.92 -5.89
CA HIS A 44 -5.22 -22.58 -6.35
C HIS A 44 -5.28 -21.62 -5.17
N LEU A 45 -4.79 -20.40 -5.37
CA LEU A 45 -4.85 -19.31 -4.41
C LEU A 45 -5.76 -18.23 -4.96
N TYR A 46 -6.77 -17.84 -4.17
CA TYR A 46 -7.64 -16.71 -4.48
C TYR A 46 -7.46 -15.63 -3.41
N PHE A 47 -7.45 -14.39 -3.83
CA PHE A 47 -7.34 -13.24 -2.95
C PHE A 47 -7.92 -11.99 -3.61
N THR A 48 -8.10 -10.97 -2.82
CA THR A 48 -8.43 -9.62 -3.30
C THR A 48 -7.22 -8.73 -3.10
N LEU A 49 -6.82 -8.02 -4.13
CA LEU A 49 -5.81 -6.97 -4.05
C LEU A 49 -6.54 -5.63 -3.92
N LYS A 50 -6.15 -4.81 -2.97
CA LYS A 50 -6.76 -3.51 -2.72
C LYS A 50 -5.72 -2.40 -2.59
N ASP A 51 -6.10 -1.20 -2.95
CA ASP A 51 -5.45 0.05 -2.63
C ASP A 51 -6.40 0.97 -1.85
N ASP A 52 -6.05 2.25 -1.70
CA ASP A 52 -6.86 3.22 -0.96
C ASP A 52 -8.24 3.51 -1.60
N LYS A 53 -8.44 3.15 -2.87
CA LYS A 53 -9.63 3.55 -3.65
C LYS A 53 -10.36 2.38 -4.32
N SER A 54 -9.68 1.28 -4.55
CA SER A 54 -10.18 0.21 -5.43
C SER A 54 -9.78 -1.18 -4.96
N THR A 55 -10.54 -2.18 -5.42
CA THR A 55 -10.26 -3.57 -5.18
C THR A 55 -10.36 -4.37 -6.47
N VAL A 56 -9.56 -5.42 -6.61
CA VAL A 56 -9.66 -6.37 -7.72
C VAL A 56 -9.47 -7.80 -7.22
N LYS A 57 -10.31 -8.71 -7.72
CA LYS A 57 -10.17 -10.14 -7.45
C LYS A 57 -8.99 -10.72 -8.22
N CYS A 58 -8.21 -11.55 -7.55
CA CYS A 58 -7.04 -12.18 -8.13
C CYS A 58 -7.08 -13.69 -7.92
N ALA A 59 -6.50 -14.43 -8.88
CA ALA A 59 -6.33 -15.87 -8.78
C ALA A 59 -4.91 -16.27 -9.23
N ILE A 60 -4.29 -17.19 -8.50
CA ILE A 60 -3.04 -17.85 -8.91
C ILE A 60 -3.33 -19.35 -9.02
N PHE A 61 -3.24 -19.87 -10.23
CA PHE A 61 -3.39 -21.29 -10.47
C PHE A 61 -2.07 -22.02 -10.23
N LYS A 62 -2.16 -23.20 -9.57
CA LYS A 62 -0.99 -24.03 -9.25
C LYS A 62 0.11 -23.25 -8.49
N TYR A 63 -0.29 -22.46 -7.47
CA TYR A 63 0.58 -21.56 -6.73
C TYR A 63 1.83 -22.25 -6.14
N LEU A 64 1.73 -23.52 -5.77
CA LEU A 64 2.85 -24.34 -5.25
C LEU A 64 4.03 -24.43 -6.23
N TYR A 65 3.76 -24.41 -7.52
CA TYR A 65 4.80 -24.49 -8.57
C TYR A 65 5.32 -23.13 -9.02
N LYS A 66 4.75 -22.04 -8.48
CA LYS A 66 5.09 -20.68 -8.86
C LYS A 66 5.92 -19.94 -7.79
N GLY A 67 6.39 -20.67 -6.76
CA GLY A 67 7.19 -20.08 -5.69
C GLY A 67 6.43 -19.04 -4.82
N VAL A 68 5.10 -19.11 -4.81
CA VAL A 68 4.28 -18.20 -4.02
C VAL A 68 4.43 -18.54 -2.54
N PRO A 69 4.66 -17.56 -1.66
CA PRO A 69 4.73 -17.79 -0.21
C PRO A 69 3.48 -18.48 0.32
N SER A 70 3.64 -19.45 1.22
CA SER A 70 2.53 -20.17 1.86
C SER A 70 2.00 -19.48 3.12
N ASP A 71 2.65 -18.40 3.56
CA ASP A 71 2.38 -17.66 4.80
C ASP A 71 1.72 -16.30 4.57
N LEU A 72 1.12 -16.09 3.40
CA LEU A 72 0.41 -14.84 3.09
C LEU A 72 -0.79 -14.63 4.01
N LYS A 73 -0.92 -13.42 4.52
CA LYS A 73 -1.97 -13.01 5.43
C LYS A 73 -2.68 -11.76 4.92
N GLU A 74 -3.89 -11.56 5.43
CA GLU A 74 -4.58 -10.29 5.24
C GLU A 74 -3.73 -9.12 5.75
N GLY A 75 -3.70 -8.03 4.98
CA GLY A 75 -2.89 -6.86 5.28
C GLY A 75 -1.45 -6.91 4.76
N ASP A 76 -1.00 -8.04 4.21
CA ASP A 76 0.32 -8.11 3.57
C ASP A 76 0.36 -7.24 2.32
N GLN A 77 1.44 -6.47 2.17
CA GLN A 77 1.73 -5.75 0.93
C GLN A 77 2.44 -6.68 -0.04
N VAL A 78 1.92 -6.73 -1.26
CA VAL A 78 2.47 -7.61 -2.29
C VAL A 78 2.61 -6.91 -3.63
N LYS A 79 3.51 -7.42 -4.45
CA LYS A 79 3.57 -7.15 -5.90
C LYS A 79 3.18 -8.42 -6.63
N ILE A 80 2.29 -8.29 -7.60
CA ILE A 80 1.91 -9.38 -8.48
C ILE A 80 2.25 -9.05 -9.93
N VAL A 81 2.53 -10.07 -10.71
CA VAL A 81 2.60 -9.98 -12.16
C VAL A 81 1.56 -10.90 -12.74
N GLY A 82 0.74 -10.41 -13.67
CA GLY A 82 -0.35 -11.20 -14.22
C GLY A 82 -1.08 -10.53 -15.36
N ASN A 83 -2.18 -11.14 -15.77
CA ASN A 83 -2.97 -10.71 -16.90
C ASN A 83 -4.41 -10.43 -16.47
N ALA A 84 -5.01 -9.39 -17.05
CA ALA A 84 -6.42 -9.12 -16.83
C ALA A 84 -7.28 -10.15 -17.59
N SER A 85 -8.32 -10.61 -16.94
CA SER A 85 -9.28 -11.57 -17.50
C SER A 85 -10.67 -11.34 -16.92
N LEU A 86 -11.64 -12.06 -17.44
CA LEU A 86 -13.01 -12.07 -16.95
C LEU A 86 -13.43 -13.51 -16.67
N TYR A 87 -14.00 -13.72 -15.48
CA TYR A 87 -14.63 -15.01 -15.16
C TYR A 87 -16.02 -15.07 -15.81
N GLU A 88 -16.14 -15.85 -16.90
CA GLU A 88 -17.30 -15.85 -17.78
C GLU A 88 -18.63 -16.17 -17.09
N GLN A 89 -18.61 -17.09 -16.12
CA GLN A 89 -19.85 -17.54 -15.46
C GLN A 89 -20.55 -16.42 -14.69
N THR A 90 -19.79 -15.49 -14.12
CA THR A 90 -20.32 -14.39 -13.31
C THR A 90 -20.10 -13.01 -13.93
N GLY A 91 -19.37 -12.94 -15.04
CA GLY A 91 -18.97 -11.66 -15.65
C GLY A 91 -18.02 -10.84 -14.78
N SER A 92 -17.33 -11.50 -13.84
CA SER A 92 -16.48 -10.79 -12.89
C SER A 92 -15.09 -10.53 -13.47
N TYR A 93 -14.66 -9.26 -13.49
CA TYR A 93 -13.29 -8.86 -13.78
C TYR A 93 -12.33 -9.40 -12.73
N GLN A 94 -11.19 -9.93 -13.17
CA GLN A 94 -10.17 -10.49 -12.29
C GLN A 94 -8.78 -10.39 -12.90
N ILE A 95 -7.74 -10.51 -12.06
CA ILE A 95 -6.35 -10.68 -12.49
C ILE A 95 -5.96 -12.15 -12.29
N ILE A 96 -5.49 -12.79 -13.34
CA ILE A 96 -4.83 -14.09 -13.24
C ILE A 96 -3.33 -13.82 -13.07
N ALA A 97 -2.85 -14.00 -11.84
CA ALA A 97 -1.47 -13.71 -11.51
C ALA A 97 -0.56 -14.92 -11.76
N ASP A 98 0.60 -14.64 -12.31
CA ASP A 98 1.65 -15.61 -12.60
C ASP A 98 2.71 -15.66 -11.52
N SER A 99 2.97 -14.54 -10.85
CA SER A 99 3.86 -14.44 -9.70
C SER A 99 3.27 -13.54 -8.63
N LEU A 100 3.71 -13.76 -7.39
CA LEU A 100 3.39 -12.92 -6.24
C LEU A 100 4.61 -12.87 -5.32
N GLU A 101 5.03 -11.66 -4.99
CA GLU A 101 6.11 -11.39 -4.07
C GLU A 101 5.61 -10.55 -2.90
N LYS A 102 5.95 -10.95 -1.68
CA LYS A 102 5.64 -10.18 -0.48
C LYS A 102 6.56 -8.98 -0.39
N THR A 103 5.97 -7.80 -0.34
CA THR A 103 6.71 -6.55 -0.17
C THR A 103 6.74 -6.21 1.32
N ASN A 104 7.92 -6.16 1.92
CA ASN A 104 8.03 -5.77 3.31
C ASN A 104 7.63 -4.30 3.47
N LYS A 105 6.58 -4.02 4.25
CA LYS A 105 6.19 -2.65 4.66
C LYS A 105 7.39 -1.89 5.25
N LEU A 106 8.28 -2.57 5.96
CA LEU A 106 9.51 -1.99 6.49
C LEU A 106 10.44 -1.47 5.39
N GLY A 107 10.58 -2.21 4.29
CA GLY A 107 11.45 -1.80 3.17
C GLY A 107 10.93 -0.52 2.49
N SER A 108 9.64 -0.45 2.20
CA SER A 108 9.06 0.74 1.54
C SER A 108 9.06 1.99 2.44
N LEU A 109 8.89 1.80 3.76
CA LEU A 109 9.02 2.90 4.73
C LEU A 109 10.47 3.35 4.88
N TYR A 110 11.42 2.40 4.85
CA TYR A 110 12.83 2.71 4.92
C TYR A 110 13.31 3.45 3.65
N GLU A 111 12.89 3.01 2.48
CA GLU A 111 13.15 3.72 1.21
C GLU A 111 12.60 5.15 1.24
N LYS A 112 11.34 5.34 1.65
CA LYS A 112 10.76 6.69 1.83
C LYS A 112 11.50 7.55 2.85
N LEU A 113 11.98 6.93 3.94
CA LEU A 113 12.79 7.63 4.94
C LEU A 113 14.12 8.11 4.34
N GLU A 114 14.80 7.24 3.60
CA GLU A 114 16.08 7.56 2.96
C GLU A 114 15.93 8.63 1.86
N GLU A 115 14.89 8.54 1.03
CA GLU A 115 14.54 9.58 0.07
C GLU A 115 14.26 10.93 0.74
N THR A 116 13.51 10.90 1.85
CA THR A 116 13.20 12.11 2.62
C THR A 116 14.45 12.71 3.25
N LYS A 117 15.32 11.89 3.83
CA LYS A 117 16.62 12.34 4.37
C LYS A 117 17.47 12.97 3.28
N LYS A 118 17.60 12.31 2.12
CA LYS A 118 18.37 12.84 0.99
C LYS A 118 17.85 14.20 0.54
N LYS A 119 16.52 14.33 0.37
CA LYS A 119 15.85 15.59 0.02
C LYS A 119 16.15 16.73 1.01
N TYR A 120 16.16 16.44 2.31
CA TYR A 120 16.44 17.44 3.32
C TYR A 120 17.93 17.74 3.46
N LEU A 121 18.80 16.75 3.18
CA LEU A 121 20.24 16.96 3.12
C LEU A 121 20.61 17.91 1.96
N GLU A 122 20.05 17.68 0.77
CA GLU A 122 20.25 18.54 -0.42
C GLU A 122 19.75 19.96 -0.20
N LYS A 123 18.71 20.16 0.63
CA LYS A 123 18.20 21.47 1.03
C LYS A 123 18.98 22.13 2.17
N GLY A 124 20.02 21.48 2.69
CA GLY A 124 20.87 22.01 3.76
C GLY A 124 20.21 22.03 5.13
N TYR A 125 19.05 21.39 5.35
CA TYR A 125 18.34 21.45 6.65
C TYR A 125 19.10 20.81 7.82
N PHE A 126 20.13 20.03 7.52
CA PHE A 126 20.98 19.41 8.55
C PHE A 126 22.25 20.19 8.85
N ASP A 127 22.52 21.27 8.11
CA ASP A 127 23.70 22.08 8.33
C ASP A 127 23.69 22.71 9.72
N SER A 128 24.85 22.65 10.38
CA SER A 128 25.02 23.29 11.70
C SER A 128 24.89 24.81 11.65
N SER A 129 25.16 25.42 10.48
CA SER A 129 25.08 26.86 10.27
C SER A 129 23.67 27.43 10.37
N ILE A 130 22.64 26.61 10.10
CA ILE A 130 21.24 27.05 10.21
C ILE A 130 20.63 26.79 11.58
N LYS A 131 21.31 26.01 12.42
CA LYS A 131 20.84 25.70 13.79
C LYS A 131 21.07 26.90 14.69
N LYS A 132 20.02 27.33 15.37
CA LYS A 132 20.09 28.41 16.36
C LYS A 132 20.61 27.87 17.69
N GLU A 133 21.36 28.67 18.40
CA GLU A 133 21.74 28.36 19.78
C GLU A 133 20.52 28.37 20.70
N PHE A 134 20.54 27.52 21.73
CA PHE A 134 19.48 27.49 22.71
C PHE A 134 19.54 28.78 23.60
N PRO A 135 18.41 29.43 23.82
CA PRO A 135 18.36 30.53 24.75
C PRO A 135 18.63 30.05 26.19
N ARG A 136 19.29 30.88 26.99
CA ARG A 136 19.60 30.54 28.39
C ARG A 136 18.33 30.22 29.21
N ILE A 137 17.23 30.94 28.94
CA ILE A 137 15.92 30.72 29.54
C ILE A 137 14.90 30.65 28.40
N PRO A 138 14.40 29.45 28.02
CA PRO A 138 13.38 29.32 26.98
C PRO A 138 12.02 29.74 27.51
N ILE A 139 11.38 30.70 26.85
CA ILE A 139 10.03 31.19 27.16
C ILE A 139 8.99 30.46 26.26
N ASN A 140 9.39 30.09 25.06
CA ASN A 140 8.53 29.43 24.09
C ASN A 140 9.15 28.10 23.69
N ILE A 141 8.38 27.01 23.79
CA ILE A 141 8.77 25.67 23.44
C ILE A 141 7.81 25.15 22.37
N GLY A 142 8.32 24.76 21.21
CA GLY A 142 7.57 24.04 20.18
C GLY A 142 7.71 22.53 20.39
N ALA A 143 6.60 21.80 20.46
CA ALA A 143 6.59 20.36 20.56
C ALA A 143 5.93 19.75 19.32
N VAL A 144 6.68 18.93 18.56
CA VAL A 144 6.15 18.21 17.41
C VAL A 144 5.86 16.77 17.83
N THR A 145 4.64 16.51 18.22
CA THR A 145 4.18 15.20 18.68
C THR A 145 2.67 15.05 18.42
N ALA A 146 2.11 13.87 18.71
CA ALA A 146 0.68 13.68 18.63
C ALA A 146 -0.05 14.54 19.67
N GLU A 147 -1.17 15.15 19.26
CA GLU A 147 -2.00 16.00 20.13
C GLU A 147 -2.50 15.27 21.37
N THR A 148 -2.77 13.97 21.24
CA THR A 148 -3.22 13.10 22.32
C THR A 148 -2.18 12.01 22.59
N GLY A 149 -1.66 11.92 23.81
CA GLY A 149 -0.71 10.89 24.18
C GLY A 149 0.05 11.16 25.47
N ALA A 150 0.86 10.17 25.89
CA ALA A 150 1.69 10.29 27.08
C ALA A 150 2.81 11.35 26.89
N ALA A 151 3.43 11.40 25.71
CA ALA A 151 4.57 12.27 25.44
C ALA A 151 4.26 13.75 25.65
N ILE A 152 3.14 14.27 25.12
CA ILE A 152 2.77 15.69 25.32
C ILE A 152 2.44 15.98 26.79
N ARG A 153 1.78 15.05 27.47
CA ARG A 153 1.48 15.19 28.89
C ARG A 153 2.75 15.25 29.75
N ASP A 154 3.72 14.41 29.44
CA ASP A 154 5.02 14.41 30.13
C ASP A 154 5.82 15.69 29.88
N ILE A 155 5.82 16.21 28.64
CA ILE A 155 6.44 17.49 28.31
C ILE A 155 5.80 18.61 29.14
N ILE A 156 4.48 18.73 29.15
CA ILE A 156 3.74 19.76 29.90
C ILE A 156 4.04 19.65 31.39
N ASN A 157 3.87 18.45 31.97
CA ASN A 157 4.05 18.21 33.37
C ASN A 157 5.48 18.49 33.84
N THR A 158 6.46 18.01 33.10
CA THR A 158 7.88 18.17 33.44
C THR A 158 8.31 19.63 33.32
N THR A 159 7.86 20.32 32.28
CA THR A 159 8.17 21.70 32.03
C THR A 159 7.56 22.61 33.13
N HIS A 160 6.27 22.45 33.43
CA HIS A 160 5.58 23.24 34.42
C HIS A 160 6.05 22.98 35.87
N LYS A 161 6.56 21.79 36.16
CA LYS A 161 7.19 21.50 37.46
C LYS A 161 8.48 22.30 37.67
N ARG A 162 9.23 22.53 36.59
CA ARG A 162 10.54 23.22 36.66
C ARG A 162 10.44 24.71 36.42
N TYR A 163 9.61 25.14 35.49
CA TYR A 163 9.44 26.52 35.11
C TYR A 163 8.03 26.76 34.56
N LYS A 164 7.24 27.55 35.32
CA LYS A 164 5.82 27.78 35.01
C LYS A 164 5.58 28.83 33.94
N ASN A 165 6.54 29.75 33.75
CA ASN A 165 6.39 30.88 32.83
C ASN A 165 6.91 30.55 31.44
N VAL A 166 6.37 29.48 30.85
CA VAL A 166 6.71 29.01 29.51
C VAL A 166 5.46 28.73 28.71
N ASN A 167 5.48 29.10 27.43
CA ASN A 167 4.44 28.78 26.48
C ASN A 167 4.85 27.51 25.74
N ILE A 168 3.94 26.53 25.66
CA ILE A 168 4.15 25.29 24.90
C ILE A 168 3.22 25.32 23.69
N TYR A 169 3.79 25.25 22.50
CA TYR A 169 3.09 25.18 21.21
C TYR A 169 3.20 23.77 20.66
N LEU A 170 2.06 23.20 20.27
CA LEU A 170 1.95 21.86 19.70
C LEU A 170 1.83 21.93 18.18
#